data_a3f955ece372368e30655759f9481ddb
#
_entry.id   a3f955ece372368e30655759f9481ddb
#
_cell.length_a   1.000
_cell.length_b   1.000
_cell.length_c   1.000
_cell.angle_alpha   90.00
_cell.angle_beta   90.00
_cell.angle_gamma   90.00
#
_symmetry.space_group_name_H-M   'P 1'
#
loop_
_entity.id
_entity.type
_entity.pdbx_description
1 polymer ?
#
loop_
_entity_poly.entity_id
_entity_poly.type
_entity_poly.pdbx_seq_one_letter_code
_entity_poly.pdbx_strand_id
1 'polypeptide(L)'
;MPAPGVLADRYQLRGTLGRGGMAEVRDAWDTQLQRPVAVKLLYAQFSDQPDFRRRFQVEARAAAGLNHPHVVAVHDYGEQDGTPYIVMERLPGRTLADAIAAGPLPQDLVRSVLDGVLSALAMAHAAGILHRDIKPGNILLADSGAAKLADFGIAKSADSNHTAAGQVVGTMGYLSADRLSGRPATVADDLYAVGVVGYEALTGRRPFPQDNLVALARAVADGQPVPLHALRPDAEPALAMAVERAMTRDPRMRFANADEMRAVLSGAVPTGRPQTMVLGQPLPDPTTSLLPVVAPRRRSRFLLWGAAAIAVLVTVIAVIVDAASRPAGPPAPVGTSTPESIPTSTSAPPLTSTPTSAVDAPPSTGPGNGRGKGPKNKHHGD
;
A
#
# COMPACT_ATOMS: atom_id res chain seq x y z
N MET A 1 19.52 1.49 -25.86
CA MET A 1 18.19 1.87 -25.38
C MET A 1 17.17 1.26 -26.31
N PRO A 2 16.21 0.45 -25.86
CA PRO A 2 15.14 0.02 -26.77
C PRO A 2 14.42 1.27 -27.25
N ALA A 3 14.06 1.27 -28.53
CA ALA A 3 13.29 2.34 -29.14
C ALA A 3 12.02 2.60 -28.32
N PRO A 4 11.60 3.85 -28.13
CA PRO A 4 10.37 4.14 -27.40
C PRO A 4 9.21 3.44 -28.14
N GLY A 5 8.63 2.41 -27.50
CA GLY A 5 7.46 1.73 -28.03
C GLY A 5 6.27 2.68 -28.06
N VAL A 6 5.43 2.53 -29.08
CA VAL A 6 4.11 3.20 -29.11
C VAL A 6 3.10 2.21 -28.54
N LEU A 7 2.36 2.62 -27.52
CA LEU A 7 1.31 1.84 -26.89
C LEU A 7 -0.02 2.22 -27.50
N ALA A 8 -0.81 1.22 -27.92
CA ALA A 8 -2.14 1.37 -28.54
C ALA A 8 -2.15 2.35 -29.74
N ASP A 9 -1.08 2.38 -30.53
CA ASP A 9 -0.89 3.28 -31.68
C ASP A 9 -1.11 4.78 -31.35
N ARG A 10 -1.09 5.12 -30.06
CA ARG A 10 -1.42 6.46 -29.57
C ARG A 10 -0.42 7.02 -28.54
N TYR A 11 0.02 6.22 -27.60
CA TYR A 11 0.83 6.71 -26.49
C TYR A 11 2.31 6.40 -26.72
N GLN A 12 3.09 7.40 -27.07
CA GLN A 12 4.52 7.28 -27.26
C GLN A 12 5.20 7.22 -25.88
N LEU A 13 5.63 6.03 -25.47
CA LEU A 13 6.32 5.81 -24.20
C LEU A 13 7.72 6.45 -24.22
N ARG A 14 8.08 7.09 -23.11
CA ARG A 14 9.34 7.80 -22.89
C ARG A 14 10.08 7.22 -21.68
N GLY A 15 10.57 8.07 -20.79
CA GLY A 15 11.28 7.68 -19.57
C GLY A 15 10.39 6.97 -18.55
N THR A 16 10.99 6.39 -17.51
CA THR A 16 10.30 5.85 -16.36
C THR A 16 10.12 6.95 -15.32
N LEU A 17 8.90 7.12 -14.81
CA LEU A 17 8.55 8.05 -13.72
C LEU A 17 8.65 7.37 -12.36
N GLY A 18 8.28 6.10 -12.28
CA GLY A 18 8.30 5.35 -11.03
C GLY A 18 8.16 3.84 -11.25
N ARG A 19 8.57 3.08 -10.25
CA ARG A 19 8.41 1.62 -10.23
C ARG A 19 7.77 1.19 -8.92
N GLY A 20 6.66 0.45 -9.02
CA GLY A 20 5.98 -0.16 -7.90
C GLY A 20 6.16 -1.67 -7.85
N GLY A 21 5.51 -2.32 -6.89
CA GLY A 21 5.62 -3.78 -6.73
C GLY A 21 5.00 -4.59 -7.87
N MET A 22 3.94 -4.10 -8.51
CA MET A 22 3.23 -4.82 -9.58
C MET A 22 3.19 -4.10 -10.93
N ALA A 23 3.58 -2.83 -10.97
CA ALA A 23 3.48 -1.99 -12.17
C ALA A 23 4.61 -0.96 -12.20
N GLU A 24 4.94 -0.48 -13.40
CA GLU A 24 5.76 0.71 -13.60
C GLU A 24 4.92 1.86 -14.15
N VAL A 25 5.32 3.08 -13.85
CA VAL A 25 4.73 4.30 -14.40
C VAL A 25 5.73 4.92 -15.37
N ARG A 26 5.29 5.11 -16.60
CA ARG A 26 6.09 5.68 -17.71
C ARG A 26 5.62 7.09 -18.01
N ASP A 27 6.55 7.97 -18.30
CA ASP A 27 6.28 9.20 -19.03
C ASP A 27 5.86 8.87 -20.46
N ALA A 28 4.84 9.52 -20.98
CA ALA A 28 4.38 9.28 -22.34
C ALA A 28 3.79 10.55 -22.98
N TRP A 29 3.62 10.50 -24.30
CA TRP A 29 2.98 11.54 -25.09
C TRP A 29 1.77 10.97 -25.81
N ASP A 30 0.60 11.58 -25.58
CA ASP A 30 -0.62 11.26 -26.31
C ASP A 30 -0.53 11.94 -27.69
N THR A 31 -0.30 11.16 -28.74
CA THR A 31 -0.11 11.68 -30.11
C THR A 31 -1.40 12.21 -30.72
N GLN A 32 -2.55 11.78 -30.25
CA GLN A 32 -3.87 12.25 -30.76
C GLN A 32 -4.27 13.57 -30.12
N LEU A 33 -4.12 13.70 -28.80
CA LEU A 33 -4.50 14.91 -28.05
C LEU A 33 -3.34 15.89 -27.86
N GLN A 34 -2.14 15.56 -28.36
CA GLN A 34 -0.92 16.38 -28.31
C GLN A 34 -0.61 16.90 -26.88
N ARG A 35 -0.62 15.99 -25.92
CA ARG A 35 -0.36 16.32 -24.51
C ARG A 35 0.49 15.28 -23.79
N PRO A 36 1.22 15.67 -22.73
CA PRO A 36 1.92 14.72 -21.87
C PRO A 36 0.89 13.91 -21.04
N VAL A 37 1.19 12.62 -20.85
CA VAL A 37 0.42 11.70 -20.01
C VAL A 37 1.38 10.82 -19.21
N ALA A 38 0.90 10.25 -18.10
CA ALA A 38 1.57 9.16 -17.40
C ALA A 38 0.87 7.84 -17.73
N VAL A 39 1.63 6.79 -17.99
CA VAL A 39 1.09 5.46 -18.29
C VAL A 39 1.57 4.47 -17.26
N LYS A 40 0.64 3.89 -16.51
CA LYS A 40 0.89 2.80 -15.55
C LYS A 40 0.73 1.47 -16.28
N LEU A 41 1.79 0.66 -16.31
CA LEU A 41 1.85 -0.62 -17.00
C LEU A 41 1.96 -1.74 -15.98
N LEU A 42 1.09 -2.73 -16.03
CA LEU A 42 1.22 -3.94 -15.23
C LEU A 42 2.45 -4.73 -15.69
N TYR A 43 3.29 -5.22 -14.77
CA TYR A 43 4.43 -6.04 -15.18
C TYR A 43 3.97 -7.35 -15.82
N ALA A 44 4.71 -7.82 -16.84
CA ALA A 44 4.41 -9.03 -17.60
C ALA A 44 4.17 -10.26 -16.68
N GLN A 45 4.98 -10.42 -15.64
CA GLN A 45 4.85 -11.52 -14.67
C GLN A 45 3.51 -11.54 -13.91
N PHE A 46 2.77 -10.45 -13.87
CA PHE A 46 1.44 -10.32 -13.27
C PHE A 46 0.32 -10.26 -14.31
N SER A 47 0.68 -9.98 -15.57
CA SER A 47 -0.30 -9.83 -16.65
C SER A 47 -1.05 -11.13 -16.97
N ASP A 48 -0.41 -12.29 -16.76
CA ASP A 48 -1.03 -13.60 -16.96
C ASP A 48 -1.87 -14.07 -15.74
N GLN A 49 -1.86 -13.32 -14.64
CA GLN A 49 -2.56 -13.68 -13.41
C GLN A 49 -3.92 -12.98 -13.34
N PRO A 50 -5.07 -13.70 -13.40
CA PRO A 50 -6.40 -13.12 -13.45
C PRO A 50 -6.70 -12.18 -12.27
N ASP A 51 -6.22 -12.50 -11.07
CA ASP A 51 -6.45 -11.70 -9.87
C ASP A 51 -5.76 -10.34 -9.94
N PHE A 52 -4.51 -10.27 -10.44
CA PHE A 52 -3.80 -9.01 -10.62
C PHE A 52 -4.44 -8.15 -11.70
N ARG A 53 -4.84 -8.74 -12.83
CA ARG A 53 -5.56 -8.04 -13.91
C ARG A 53 -6.87 -7.45 -13.39
N ARG A 54 -7.67 -8.25 -12.69
CA ARG A 54 -8.94 -7.81 -12.11
C ARG A 54 -8.72 -6.65 -11.13
N ARG A 55 -7.74 -6.77 -10.25
CA ARG A 55 -7.39 -5.70 -9.28
C ARG A 55 -7.00 -4.41 -10.01
N PHE A 56 -6.12 -4.50 -10.99
CA PHE A 56 -5.67 -3.36 -11.80
C PHE A 56 -6.85 -2.69 -12.53
N GLN A 57 -7.78 -3.47 -13.08
CA GLN A 57 -8.99 -2.96 -13.72
C GLN A 57 -9.94 -2.29 -12.73
N VAL A 58 -10.13 -2.87 -11.53
CA VAL A 58 -10.99 -2.28 -10.49
C VAL A 58 -10.41 -0.94 -10.02
N GLU A 59 -9.09 -0.86 -9.84
CA GLU A 59 -8.40 0.39 -9.51
C GLU A 59 -8.62 1.46 -10.58
N ALA A 60 -8.43 1.11 -11.86
CA ALA A 60 -8.65 2.02 -12.97
C ALA A 60 -10.09 2.57 -13.00
N ARG A 61 -11.10 1.69 -12.87
CA ARG A 61 -12.52 2.08 -12.88
C ARG A 61 -12.90 3.00 -11.73
N ALA A 62 -12.41 2.70 -10.55
CA ALA A 62 -12.71 3.50 -9.38
C ALA A 62 -12.05 4.89 -9.47
N ALA A 63 -10.78 4.95 -9.87
CA ALA A 63 -10.10 6.23 -10.06
C ALA A 63 -10.74 7.06 -11.20
N ALA A 64 -11.17 6.43 -12.29
CA ALA A 64 -11.87 7.10 -13.39
C ALA A 64 -13.23 7.72 -12.98
N GLY A 65 -13.89 7.17 -11.95
CA GLY A 65 -15.12 7.72 -11.37
C GLY A 65 -14.91 8.96 -10.51
N LEU A 66 -13.67 9.29 -10.16
CA LEU A 66 -13.33 10.40 -9.28
C LEU A 66 -12.86 11.62 -10.09
N ASN A 67 -13.64 12.70 -10.08
CA ASN A 67 -13.26 13.97 -10.71
C ASN A 67 -13.10 15.06 -9.63
N HIS A 68 -11.85 15.33 -9.26
CA HIS A 68 -11.55 16.29 -8.18
C HIS A 68 -10.18 16.96 -8.41
N PRO A 69 -10.01 18.26 -8.10
CA PRO A 69 -8.74 18.96 -8.31
C PRO A 69 -7.55 18.35 -7.58
N HIS A 70 -7.79 17.65 -6.46
CA HIS A 70 -6.77 16.96 -5.67
C HIS A 70 -6.73 15.44 -5.90
N VAL A 71 -7.25 14.94 -7.01
CA VAL A 71 -7.12 13.55 -7.46
C VAL A 71 -6.41 13.55 -8.81
N VAL A 72 -5.49 12.60 -9.02
CA VAL A 72 -4.88 12.39 -10.33
C VAL A 72 -5.94 11.83 -11.28
N ALA A 73 -6.23 12.56 -12.36
CA ALA A 73 -7.27 12.16 -13.30
C ALA A 73 -6.85 10.94 -14.13
N VAL A 74 -7.73 9.94 -14.23
CA VAL A 74 -7.58 8.82 -15.17
C VAL A 74 -8.20 9.23 -16.49
N HIS A 75 -7.45 9.07 -17.57
CA HIS A 75 -7.86 9.47 -18.93
C HIS A 75 -8.30 8.31 -19.79
N ASP A 76 -7.67 7.14 -19.60
CA ASP A 76 -7.93 5.96 -20.42
C ASP A 76 -7.48 4.68 -19.70
N TYR A 77 -8.03 3.55 -20.13
CA TYR A 77 -7.64 2.22 -19.70
C TYR A 77 -7.69 1.28 -20.92
N GLY A 78 -6.67 0.47 -21.08
CA GLY A 78 -6.62 -0.48 -22.19
C GLY A 78 -5.72 -1.66 -21.91
N GLU A 79 -5.51 -2.43 -22.97
CA GLU A 79 -4.64 -3.59 -22.97
C GLU A 79 -3.94 -3.68 -24.33
N GLN A 80 -2.64 -4.00 -24.30
CA GLN A 80 -1.87 -4.32 -25.50
C GLN A 80 -0.99 -5.52 -25.24
N ASP A 81 -1.00 -6.48 -26.16
CA ASP A 81 -0.20 -7.72 -26.10
C ASP A 81 -0.33 -8.44 -24.72
N GLY A 82 -1.57 -8.52 -24.20
CA GLY A 82 -1.86 -9.11 -22.90
C GLY A 82 -1.46 -8.25 -21.69
N THR A 83 -0.88 -7.08 -21.88
CA THR A 83 -0.45 -6.16 -20.81
C THR A 83 -1.48 -5.06 -20.59
N PRO A 84 -2.19 -5.04 -19.43
CA PRO A 84 -3.08 -3.94 -19.07
C PRO A 84 -2.32 -2.66 -18.77
N TYR A 85 -2.92 -1.51 -19.14
CA TYR A 85 -2.37 -0.20 -18.84
C TYR A 85 -3.45 0.80 -18.41
N ILE A 86 -3.05 1.81 -17.64
CA ILE A 86 -3.88 2.97 -17.24
C ILE A 86 -3.17 4.22 -17.73
N VAL A 87 -3.87 5.09 -18.45
CA VAL A 87 -3.39 6.41 -18.85
C VAL A 87 -3.96 7.45 -17.90
N MET A 88 -3.11 8.30 -17.36
CA MET A 88 -3.50 9.28 -16.34
C MET A 88 -2.81 10.62 -16.57
N GLU A 89 -3.27 11.62 -15.86
CA GLU A 89 -2.69 12.95 -15.80
C GLU A 89 -1.19 12.87 -15.49
N ARG A 90 -0.39 13.58 -16.30
CA ARG A 90 1.04 13.73 -16.09
C ARG A 90 1.29 14.98 -15.26
N LEU A 91 1.69 14.79 -14.02
CA LEU A 91 2.09 15.88 -13.15
C LEU A 91 3.62 16.07 -13.26
N PRO A 92 4.08 17.24 -13.71
CA PRO A 92 5.46 17.65 -13.48
C PRO A 92 5.64 17.87 -11.98
N GLY A 93 6.78 17.49 -11.44
CA GLY A 93 7.03 17.71 -10.02
C GLY A 93 7.50 16.43 -9.30
N ARG A 94 7.43 16.49 -7.99
CA ARG A 94 7.92 15.44 -7.08
C ARG A 94 6.78 14.92 -6.20
N THR A 95 7.02 13.76 -5.60
CA THR A 95 6.13 13.23 -4.57
C THR A 95 6.37 13.96 -3.23
N LEU A 96 5.41 13.86 -2.32
CA LEU A 96 5.60 14.32 -0.94
C LEU A 96 6.74 13.54 -0.25
N ALA A 97 6.97 12.27 -0.65
CA ALA A 97 8.09 11.48 -0.14
C ALA A 97 9.44 12.10 -0.51
N ASP A 98 9.59 12.56 -1.75
CA ASP A 98 10.82 13.25 -2.21
C ASP A 98 11.01 14.58 -1.46
N ALA A 99 9.92 15.26 -1.14
CA ALA A 99 9.98 16.50 -0.37
C ALA A 99 10.42 16.23 1.08
N ILE A 100 9.85 15.22 1.73
CA ILE A 100 10.20 14.81 3.11
C ILE A 100 11.64 14.30 3.20
N ALA A 101 12.14 13.62 2.17
CA ALA A 101 13.52 13.13 2.12
C ALA A 101 14.56 14.28 2.20
N ALA A 102 14.18 15.49 1.83
CA ALA A 102 15.00 16.69 1.98
C ALA A 102 14.96 17.30 3.40
N GLY A 103 14.08 16.80 4.27
CA GLY A 103 13.91 17.24 5.66
C GLY A 103 12.45 17.58 6.02
N PRO A 104 12.22 18.02 7.28
CA PRO A 104 10.92 18.47 7.75
C PRO A 104 10.38 19.63 6.92
N LEU A 105 9.08 19.60 6.62
CA LEU A 105 8.43 20.58 5.77
C LEU A 105 7.88 21.77 6.58
N PRO A 106 7.76 22.96 5.94
CA PRO A 106 7.03 24.09 6.52
C PRO A 106 5.58 23.73 6.83
N GLN A 107 5.09 24.16 7.98
CA GLN A 107 3.74 23.78 8.46
C GLN A 107 2.62 24.25 7.53
N ASP A 108 2.76 25.42 6.87
CA ASP A 108 1.76 25.91 5.91
C ASP A 108 1.65 25.00 4.69
N LEU A 109 2.80 24.49 4.20
CA LEU A 109 2.80 23.49 3.11
C LEU A 109 2.13 22.20 3.57
N VAL A 110 2.47 21.70 4.76
CA VAL A 110 1.86 20.47 5.30
C VAL A 110 0.36 20.65 5.44
N ARG A 111 -0.11 21.78 5.97
CA ARG A 111 -1.53 22.12 6.08
C ARG A 111 -2.22 22.08 4.71
N SER A 112 -1.65 22.78 3.73
CA SER A 112 -2.20 22.83 2.36
C SER A 112 -2.30 21.44 1.72
N VAL A 113 -1.24 20.61 1.88
CA VAL A 113 -1.21 19.24 1.38
C VAL A 113 -2.29 18.38 2.06
N LEU A 114 -2.38 18.44 3.40
CA LEU A 114 -3.37 17.65 4.14
C LEU A 114 -4.80 18.09 3.82
N ASP A 115 -5.07 19.39 3.67
CA ASP A 115 -6.38 19.91 3.29
C ASP A 115 -6.79 19.39 1.91
N GLY A 116 -5.90 19.44 0.92
CA GLY A 116 -6.14 18.94 -0.43
C GLY A 116 -6.41 17.42 -0.44
N VAL A 117 -5.60 16.64 0.29
CA VAL A 117 -5.78 15.18 0.42
C VAL A 117 -7.11 14.86 1.11
N LEU A 118 -7.45 15.54 2.19
CA LEU A 118 -8.72 15.33 2.90
C LEU A 118 -9.92 15.74 2.05
N SER A 119 -9.81 16.80 1.23
CA SER A 119 -10.85 17.18 0.27
C SER A 119 -11.08 16.08 -0.78
N ALA A 120 -10.01 15.48 -1.31
CA ALA A 120 -10.10 14.33 -2.21
C ALA A 120 -10.75 13.12 -1.53
N LEU A 121 -10.37 12.84 -0.30
CA LEU A 121 -10.92 11.72 0.47
C LEU A 121 -12.40 11.93 0.82
N ALA A 122 -12.83 13.15 1.15
CA ALA A 122 -14.24 13.43 1.42
C ALA A 122 -15.11 13.06 0.21
N MET A 123 -14.68 13.43 -1.01
CA MET A 123 -15.39 13.08 -2.23
C MET A 123 -15.36 11.56 -2.51
N ALA A 124 -14.20 10.91 -2.35
CA ALA A 124 -14.06 9.46 -2.57
C ALA A 124 -14.91 8.65 -1.57
N HIS A 125 -14.88 9.02 -0.29
CA HIS A 125 -15.66 8.36 0.76
C HIS A 125 -17.17 8.54 0.55
N ALA A 126 -17.62 9.71 0.09
CA ALA A 126 -19.02 9.93 -0.27
C ALA A 126 -19.46 9.03 -1.44
N ALA A 127 -18.56 8.67 -2.36
CA ALA A 127 -18.78 7.70 -3.42
C ALA A 127 -18.62 6.22 -2.97
N GLY A 128 -18.38 5.96 -1.69
CA GLY A 128 -18.16 4.62 -1.14
C GLY A 128 -16.77 4.04 -1.45
N ILE A 129 -15.82 4.89 -1.90
CA ILE A 129 -14.47 4.48 -2.30
C ILE A 129 -13.48 4.82 -1.20
N LEU A 130 -12.78 3.82 -0.66
CA LEU A 130 -11.66 3.97 0.27
C LEU A 130 -10.34 3.94 -0.50
N HIS A 131 -9.37 4.77 -0.08
CA HIS A 131 -8.06 4.81 -0.74
C HIS A 131 -7.16 3.63 -0.38
N ARG A 132 -7.05 3.24 0.89
CA ARG A 132 -6.33 2.06 1.42
C ARG A 132 -4.81 2.05 1.29
N ASP A 133 -4.21 3.04 0.63
CA ASP A 133 -2.75 3.15 0.43
C ASP A 133 -2.24 4.59 0.51
N ILE A 134 -2.74 5.36 1.47
CA ILE A 134 -2.28 6.74 1.68
C ILE A 134 -0.88 6.70 2.26
N LYS A 135 0.05 7.33 1.56
CA LYS A 135 1.46 7.48 1.94
C LYS A 135 2.08 8.63 1.14
N PRO A 136 3.21 9.20 1.57
CA PRO A 136 3.84 10.32 0.88
C PRO A 136 4.18 10.06 -0.59
N GLY A 137 4.53 8.81 -0.95
CA GLY A 137 4.81 8.44 -2.34
C GLY A 137 3.61 8.47 -3.29
N ASN A 138 2.38 8.45 -2.75
CA ASN A 138 1.14 8.53 -3.52
C ASN A 138 0.51 9.95 -3.49
N ILE A 139 1.21 10.92 -2.92
CA ILE A 139 0.81 12.33 -2.91
C ILE A 139 1.78 13.09 -3.82
N LEU A 140 1.29 13.51 -4.97
CA LEU A 140 2.07 14.24 -5.96
C LEU A 140 1.94 15.75 -5.69
N LEU A 141 3.04 16.45 -5.75
CA LEU A 141 3.10 17.90 -5.61
C LEU A 141 3.26 18.51 -7.00
N ALA A 142 2.27 19.28 -7.46
CA ALA A 142 2.38 20.06 -8.67
C ALA A 142 3.32 21.28 -8.44
N ASP A 143 3.82 21.87 -9.53
CA ASP A 143 4.69 23.06 -9.45
C ASP A 143 3.99 24.25 -8.78
N SER A 144 2.65 24.30 -8.81
CA SER A 144 1.83 25.26 -8.08
C SER A 144 1.80 25.06 -6.56
N GLY A 145 2.38 23.97 -6.05
CA GLY A 145 2.26 23.53 -4.66
C GLY A 145 0.97 22.76 -4.33
N ALA A 146 0.06 22.60 -5.30
CA ALA A 146 -1.15 21.82 -5.09
C ALA A 146 -0.82 20.33 -4.96
N ALA A 147 -1.38 19.67 -3.95
CA ALA A 147 -1.27 18.23 -3.77
C ALA A 147 -2.33 17.49 -4.58
N LYS A 148 -1.96 16.37 -5.21
CA LYS A 148 -2.90 15.42 -5.84
C LYS A 148 -2.64 14.01 -5.37
N LEU A 149 -3.71 13.32 -4.99
CA LEU A 149 -3.71 11.95 -4.53
C LEU A 149 -3.76 11.00 -5.75
N ALA A 150 -2.80 10.09 -5.82
CA ALA A 150 -2.65 9.08 -6.85
C ALA A 150 -2.86 7.67 -6.29
N ASP A 151 -3.07 6.70 -7.16
CA ASP A 151 -3.06 5.27 -6.84
C ASP A 151 -4.04 4.88 -5.71
N PHE A 152 -5.35 4.95 -6.01
CA PHE A 152 -6.38 4.42 -5.13
C PHE A 152 -6.20 2.91 -4.98
N GLY A 153 -5.67 2.48 -3.83
CA GLY A 153 -5.25 1.10 -3.53
C GLY A 153 -6.39 0.10 -3.35
N ILE A 154 -7.44 0.20 -4.15
CA ILE A 154 -8.65 -0.65 -4.09
C ILE A 154 -8.29 -2.12 -4.29
N ALA A 155 -7.18 -2.39 -4.96
CA ALA A 155 -6.64 -3.72 -5.21
C ALA A 155 -5.89 -4.34 -4.02
N LYS A 156 -5.60 -3.58 -2.96
CA LYS A 156 -4.88 -4.07 -1.78
C LYS A 156 -5.86 -4.70 -0.77
N SER A 157 -6.36 -5.89 -1.10
CA SER A 157 -7.02 -6.77 -0.12
C SER A 157 -5.97 -7.33 0.85
N ALA A 158 -6.41 -7.75 2.05
CA ALA A 158 -5.54 -8.26 3.11
C ALA A 158 -4.66 -9.48 2.69
N ASP A 159 -4.97 -10.10 1.55
CA ASP A 159 -4.33 -11.33 1.05
C ASP A 159 -3.10 -11.09 0.14
N SER A 160 -2.68 -9.85 -0.09
CA SER A 160 -1.55 -9.59 -1.01
C SER A 160 -0.18 -9.78 -0.35
N ASN A 161 0.21 -11.03 -0.13
CA ASN A 161 1.52 -11.46 0.40
C ASN A 161 2.68 -11.40 -0.63
N HIS A 162 2.49 -10.71 -1.78
CA HIS A 162 3.46 -10.77 -2.89
C HIS A 162 4.21 -9.45 -3.12
N THR A 163 4.77 -8.85 -2.07
CA THR A 163 5.67 -7.70 -2.24
C THR A 163 7.04 -8.02 -1.63
N ALA A 164 8.13 -7.62 -2.30
CA ALA A 164 9.48 -7.79 -1.80
C ALA A 164 9.61 -7.22 -0.37
N ALA A 165 10.23 -7.96 0.54
CA ALA A 165 10.20 -7.72 1.99
C ALA A 165 10.53 -6.27 2.42
N GLY A 166 11.41 -5.56 1.72
CA GLY A 166 11.77 -4.18 2.06
C GLY A 166 10.71 -3.12 1.69
N GLN A 167 9.97 -3.32 0.58
CA GLN A 167 8.86 -2.43 0.20
C GLN A 167 7.61 -2.63 1.06
N VAL A 168 7.44 -3.83 1.60
CA VAL A 168 6.34 -4.18 2.50
C VAL A 168 6.41 -3.36 3.79
N VAL A 169 7.57 -3.34 4.45
CA VAL A 169 7.76 -2.61 5.72
C VAL A 169 7.54 -1.11 5.54
N GLY A 170 8.01 -0.52 4.43
CA GLY A 170 7.84 0.91 4.13
C GLY A 170 6.37 1.34 4.06
N THR A 171 5.52 0.59 3.36
CA THR A 171 4.09 0.88 3.22
C THR A 171 3.30 0.58 4.50
N MET A 172 3.70 -0.45 5.26
CA MET A 172 3.00 -0.85 6.48
C MET A 172 3.10 0.18 7.61
N GLY A 173 4.08 1.08 7.59
CA GLY A 173 4.21 2.19 8.54
C GLY A 173 3.04 3.19 8.55
N TYR A 174 2.17 3.16 7.54
CA TYR A 174 0.97 4.00 7.43
C TYR A 174 -0.33 3.25 7.78
N LEU A 175 -0.25 1.96 8.11
CA LEU A 175 -1.42 1.16 8.48
C LEU A 175 -1.74 1.30 9.96
N SER A 176 -3.02 1.39 10.27
CA SER A 176 -3.52 1.35 11.65
C SER A 176 -3.34 -0.05 12.27
N ALA A 177 -3.44 -0.16 13.59
CA ALA A 177 -3.41 -1.45 14.31
C ALA A 177 -4.47 -2.42 13.80
N ASP A 178 -5.68 -1.92 13.48
CA ASP A 178 -6.76 -2.73 12.93
C ASP A 178 -6.40 -3.31 11.57
N ARG A 179 -5.80 -2.51 10.70
CA ARG A 179 -5.33 -2.96 9.38
C ARG A 179 -4.18 -3.96 9.47
N LEU A 180 -3.23 -3.75 10.37
CA LEU A 180 -2.14 -4.68 10.64
C LEU A 180 -2.65 -6.02 11.20
N SER A 181 -3.80 -6.01 11.90
CA SER A 181 -4.49 -7.21 12.39
C SER A 181 -5.37 -7.89 11.34
N GLY A 182 -5.37 -7.44 10.07
CA GLY A 182 -6.14 -8.03 8.98
C GLY A 182 -7.61 -7.61 8.92
N ARG A 183 -8.06 -6.64 9.73
CA ARG A 183 -9.44 -6.14 9.67
C ARG A 183 -9.72 -5.41 8.35
N PRO A 184 -10.97 -5.43 7.85
CA PRO A 184 -11.36 -4.65 6.68
C PRO A 184 -11.05 -3.16 6.84
N ALA A 185 -10.69 -2.49 5.73
CA ALA A 185 -10.42 -1.06 5.74
C ALA A 185 -11.68 -0.23 5.98
N THR A 186 -11.53 0.87 6.67
CA THR A 186 -12.58 1.83 7.01
C THR A 186 -12.14 3.26 6.67
N VAL A 187 -13.05 4.22 6.69
CA VAL A 187 -12.75 5.65 6.60
C VAL A 187 -11.71 6.08 7.65
N ALA A 188 -11.87 5.58 8.89
CA ALA A 188 -10.96 5.92 9.99
C ALA A 188 -9.51 5.45 9.75
N ASP A 189 -9.30 4.44 8.90
CA ASP A 189 -7.96 3.95 8.54
C ASP A 189 -7.30 4.85 7.50
N ASP A 190 -8.05 5.36 6.52
CA ASP A 190 -7.54 6.37 5.59
C ASP A 190 -7.16 7.65 6.36
N LEU A 191 -8.00 8.10 7.31
CA LEU A 191 -7.71 9.29 8.12
C LEU A 191 -6.52 9.08 9.07
N TYR A 192 -6.34 7.87 9.60
CA TYR A 192 -5.14 7.50 10.36
C TYR A 192 -3.89 7.65 9.50
N ALA A 193 -3.91 7.13 8.26
CA ALA A 193 -2.78 7.25 7.33
C ALA A 193 -2.47 8.72 6.99
N VAL A 194 -3.49 9.58 6.84
CA VAL A 194 -3.30 11.04 6.68
C VAL A 194 -2.61 11.64 7.91
N GLY A 195 -2.97 11.21 9.12
CA GLY A 195 -2.29 11.61 10.35
C GLY A 195 -0.81 11.23 10.34
N VAL A 196 -0.49 9.98 9.97
CA VAL A 196 0.90 9.50 9.86
C VAL A 196 1.70 10.30 8.82
N VAL A 197 1.09 10.60 7.66
CA VAL A 197 1.70 11.45 6.62
C VAL A 197 1.98 12.86 7.17
N GLY A 198 1.02 13.45 7.88
CA GLY A 198 1.19 14.78 8.49
C GLY A 198 2.30 14.80 9.53
N TYR A 199 2.36 13.79 10.38
CA TYR A 199 3.44 13.64 11.37
C TYR A 199 4.82 13.54 10.70
N GLU A 200 4.94 12.67 9.69
CA GLU A 200 6.20 12.48 8.96
C GLU A 200 6.60 13.75 8.21
N ALA A 201 5.66 14.43 7.58
CA ALA A 201 5.92 15.69 6.87
C ALA A 201 6.42 16.80 7.82
N LEU A 202 5.85 16.90 9.02
CA LEU A 202 6.26 17.90 10.02
C LEU A 202 7.60 17.60 10.66
N THR A 203 7.93 16.31 10.88
CA THR A 203 9.09 15.89 11.69
C THR A 203 10.24 15.32 10.88
N GLY A 204 10.03 15.01 9.59
CA GLY A 204 11.00 14.31 8.72
C GLY A 204 11.19 12.84 9.08
N ARG A 205 10.38 12.29 9.99
CA ARG A 205 10.49 10.89 10.42
C ARG A 205 9.12 10.27 10.73
N ARG A 206 8.98 8.98 10.48
CA ARG A 206 7.75 8.26 10.81
C ARG A 206 7.51 8.19 12.32
N PRO A 207 6.24 8.16 12.78
CA PRO A 207 5.92 8.04 14.21
C PRO A 207 6.42 6.72 14.82
N PHE A 208 6.49 5.66 14.00
CA PHE A 208 6.99 4.33 14.35
C PHE A 208 8.09 3.90 13.36
N PRO A 209 9.37 4.13 13.67
CA PRO A 209 10.48 3.94 12.73
C PRO A 209 11.07 2.52 12.72
N GLN A 210 10.30 1.49 13.08
CA GLN A 210 10.75 0.10 13.12
C GLN A 210 10.95 -0.46 11.70
N ASP A 211 12.07 -1.16 11.48
CA ASP A 211 12.43 -1.77 10.21
C ASP A 211 11.94 -3.22 10.06
N ASN A 212 11.39 -3.79 11.13
CA ASN A 212 10.89 -5.16 11.18
C ASN A 212 9.37 -5.14 11.39
N LEU A 213 8.67 -5.94 10.61
CA LEU A 213 7.21 -5.98 10.59
C LEU A 213 6.57 -6.28 11.96
N VAL A 214 7.14 -7.24 12.70
CA VAL A 214 6.60 -7.64 14.01
C VAL A 214 6.80 -6.52 15.04
N ALA A 215 7.98 -5.89 15.04
CA ALA A 215 8.27 -4.76 15.90
C ALA A 215 7.41 -3.54 15.54
N LEU A 216 7.18 -3.27 14.24
CA LEU A 216 6.29 -2.21 13.76
C LEU A 216 4.85 -2.47 14.21
N ALA A 217 4.33 -3.68 13.97
CA ALA A 217 2.97 -4.03 14.35
C ALA A 217 2.74 -3.86 15.87
N ARG A 218 3.72 -4.29 16.69
CA ARG A 218 3.70 -4.10 18.14
C ARG A 218 3.77 -2.61 18.52
N ALA A 219 4.65 -1.84 17.89
CA ALA A 219 4.77 -0.40 18.17
C ALA A 219 3.50 0.36 17.82
N VAL A 220 2.84 0.04 16.70
CA VAL A 220 1.55 0.64 16.31
C VAL A 220 0.40 0.19 17.23
N ALA A 221 0.43 -1.08 17.70
CA ALA A 221 -0.62 -1.60 18.58
C ALA A 221 -0.51 -1.10 20.02
N ASP A 222 0.70 -1.02 20.58
CA ASP A 222 0.92 -0.79 22.00
C ASP A 222 1.67 0.51 22.30
N GLY A 223 2.39 1.06 21.30
CA GLY A 223 3.21 2.24 21.45
C GLY A 223 2.42 3.54 21.37
N GLN A 224 3.08 4.60 21.79
CA GLN A 224 2.65 5.97 21.53
C GLN A 224 3.78 6.68 20.77
N PRO A 225 3.47 7.42 19.71
CA PRO A 225 4.47 8.22 19.02
C PRO A 225 4.96 9.33 19.93
N VAL A 226 6.17 9.83 19.68
CA VAL A 226 6.65 11.04 20.37
C VAL A 226 5.68 12.19 20.01
N PRO A 227 5.13 12.92 21.01
CA PRO A 227 4.21 14.01 20.74
C PRO A 227 4.82 15.09 19.85
N LEU A 228 4.01 15.68 18.95
CA LEU A 228 4.48 16.69 18.01
C LEU A 228 5.08 17.91 18.72
N HIS A 229 4.50 18.34 19.84
CA HIS A 229 5.01 19.49 20.59
C HIS A 229 6.45 19.29 21.10
N ALA A 230 6.89 18.05 21.30
CA ALA A 230 8.26 17.74 21.70
C ALA A 230 9.26 17.80 20.53
N LEU A 231 8.82 17.55 19.31
CA LEU A 231 9.64 17.54 18.10
C LEU A 231 9.51 18.85 17.29
N ARG A 232 8.36 19.47 17.34
CA ARG A 232 7.98 20.69 16.62
C ARG A 232 7.20 21.62 17.55
N PRO A 233 7.87 22.22 18.54
CA PRO A 233 7.22 23.15 19.50
C PRO A 233 6.64 24.40 18.81
N ASP A 234 7.08 24.68 17.58
CA ASP A 234 6.60 25.74 16.70
C ASP A 234 5.34 25.36 15.90
N ALA A 235 4.91 24.07 15.95
CA ALA A 235 3.74 23.63 15.21
C ALA A 235 2.46 24.30 15.72
N GLU A 236 1.64 24.78 14.78
CA GLU A 236 0.35 25.36 15.13
C GLU A 236 -0.56 24.36 15.83
N PRO A 237 -1.21 24.74 16.95
CA PRO A 237 -2.00 23.82 17.77
C PRO A 237 -3.09 23.08 17.01
N ALA A 238 -3.78 23.72 16.06
CA ALA A 238 -4.83 23.10 15.26
C ALA A 238 -4.28 21.99 14.34
N LEU A 239 -3.13 22.24 13.70
CA LEU A 239 -2.44 21.26 12.86
C LEU A 239 -1.94 20.07 13.68
N ALA A 240 -1.27 20.34 14.80
CA ALA A 240 -0.78 19.29 15.70
C ALA A 240 -1.93 18.42 16.24
N MET A 241 -3.01 19.04 16.70
CA MET A 241 -4.21 18.35 17.20
C MET A 241 -4.87 17.50 16.12
N ALA A 242 -5.00 17.99 14.88
CA ALA A 242 -5.58 17.23 13.79
C ALA A 242 -4.75 15.98 13.48
N VAL A 243 -3.42 16.12 13.41
CA VAL A 243 -2.49 15.02 13.15
C VAL A 243 -2.51 13.98 14.28
N GLU A 244 -2.36 14.42 15.53
CA GLU A 244 -2.29 13.51 16.69
C GLU A 244 -3.63 12.80 16.94
N ARG A 245 -4.78 13.51 16.80
CA ARG A 245 -6.10 12.90 16.94
C ARG A 245 -6.34 11.85 15.85
N ALA A 246 -5.92 12.09 14.62
CA ALA A 246 -6.05 11.10 13.54
C ALA A 246 -5.27 9.81 13.84
N MET A 247 -4.12 9.90 14.53
CA MET A 247 -3.27 8.76 14.90
C MET A 247 -3.70 8.08 16.22
N THR A 248 -4.78 8.52 16.87
CA THR A 248 -5.29 7.91 18.12
C THR A 248 -5.55 6.41 17.90
N ARG A 249 -5.17 5.60 18.89
CA ARG A 249 -5.29 4.13 18.83
C ARG A 249 -6.73 3.65 18.63
N ASP A 250 -7.67 4.14 19.45
CA ASP A 250 -9.09 3.81 19.31
C ASP A 250 -9.68 4.52 18.10
N PRO A 251 -10.15 3.78 17.06
CA PRO A 251 -10.75 4.40 15.88
C PRO A 251 -11.97 5.28 16.18
N ARG A 252 -12.66 5.05 17.29
CA ARG A 252 -13.82 5.86 17.71
C ARG A 252 -13.42 7.26 18.19
N MET A 253 -12.18 7.43 18.60
CA MET A 253 -11.64 8.73 19.06
C MET A 253 -11.05 9.52 17.91
N ARG A 254 -10.86 8.91 16.73
CA ARG A 254 -10.43 9.57 15.51
C ARG A 254 -11.54 10.47 14.96
N PHE A 255 -11.40 10.89 13.72
CA PHE A 255 -12.43 11.64 13.00
C PHE A 255 -13.44 10.70 12.36
N ALA A 256 -14.71 11.10 12.35
CA ALA A 256 -15.78 10.32 11.73
C ALA A 256 -15.69 10.37 10.19
N ASN A 257 -15.20 11.49 9.62
CA ASN A 257 -15.04 11.71 8.19
C ASN A 257 -13.94 12.74 7.92
N ALA A 258 -13.58 12.88 6.64
CA ALA A 258 -12.53 13.78 6.21
C ALA A 258 -12.87 15.27 6.44
N ASP A 259 -14.13 15.66 6.32
CA ASP A 259 -14.55 17.05 6.53
C ASP A 259 -14.41 17.48 8.00
N GLU A 260 -14.68 16.58 8.94
CA GLU A 260 -14.44 16.84 10.36
C GLU A 260 -12.94 17.10 10.62
N MET A 261 -12.05 16.28 10.04
CA MET A 261 -10.62 16.48 10.16
C MET A 261 -10.16 17.80 9.51
N ARG A 262 -10.71 18.16 8.35
CA ARG A 262 -10.45 19.44 7.68
C ARG A 262 -10.86 20.63 8.52
N ALA A 263 -12.03 20.57 9.15
CA ALA A 263 -12.51 21.63 10.02
C ALA A 263 -11.55 21.89 11.19
N VAL A 264 -11.06 20.81 11.83
CA VAL A 264 -10.06 20.94 12.90
C VAL A 264 -8.74 21.48 12.36
N LEU A 265 -8.28 20.96 11.20
CA LEU A 265 -7.05 21.40 10.54
C LEU A 265 -7.06 22.91 10.22
N SER A 266 -8.22 23.48 9.86
CA SER A 266 -8.39 24.90 9.58
C SER A 266 -8.54 25.79 10.84
N GLY A 267 -8.48 25.18 12.03
CA GLY A 267 -8.71 25.89 13.30
C GLY A 267 -10.20 26.21 13.58
N ALA A 268 -11.11 25.69 12.76
CA ALA A 268 -12.53 25.76 13.06
C ALA A 268 -12.81 24.88 14.30
N VAL A 269 -13.17 25.50 15.39
CA VAL A 269 -13.65 24.73 16.56
C VAL A 269 -14.91 23.99 16.13
N PRO A 270 -14.96 22.64 16.27
CA PRO A 270 -16.18 21.90 15.95
C PRO A 270 -17.32 22.48 16.80
N THR A 271 -18.21 23.22 16.18
CA THR A 271 -19.44 23.73 16.82
C THR A 271 -20.49 22.62 16.98
N GLY A 272 -20.04 21.39 16.98
CA GLY A 272 -20.83 20.21 17.29
C GLY A 272 -20.94 20.01 18.78
N ARG A 273 -21.70 20.87 19.48
CA ARG A 273 -22.42 20.37 20.64
C ARG A 273 -23.26 19.20 20.13
N PRO A 274 -23.21 17.99 20.76
CA PRO A 274 -24.27 17.04 20.56
C PRO A 274 -25.55 17.80 20.86
N GLN A 275 -26.45 17.89 19.90
CA GLN A 275 -27.79 18.34 20.17
C GLN A 275 -28.33 17.32 21.16
N THR A 276 -28.29 17.67 22.44
CA THR A 276 -29.10 17.01 23.46
C THR A 276 -30.52 17.36 23.03
N MET A 277 -31.13 16.51 22.22
CA MET A 277 -32.58 16.50 22.13
C MET A 277 -33.07 16.18 23.51
N VAL A 278 -33.41 17.23 24.25
CA VAL A 278 -34.31 17.10 25.38
C VAL A 278 -35.63 16.71 24.75
N LEU A 279 -35.88 15.39 24.66
CA LEU A 279 -37.24 14.90 24.52
C LEU A 279 -37.93 15.34 25.79
N GLY A 280 -38.64 16.44 25.71
CA GLY A 280 -39.65 16.80 26.69
C GLY A 280 -40.73 15.74 26.63
N GLN A 281 -40.57 14.68 27.40
CA GLN A 281 -41.68 13.82 27.69
C GLN A 281 -42.65 14.66 28.56
N PRO A 282 -43.92 14.84 28.15
CA PRO A 282 -44.93 15.38 29.04
C PRO A 282 -45.01 14.45 30.27
N LEU A 283 -44.87 15.02 31.42
CA LEU A 283 -45.16 14.31 32.67
C LEU A 283 -46.59 13.75 32.58
N PRO A 284 -46.81 12.44 32.80
CA PRO A 284 -48.17 11.89 32.79
C PRO A 284 -48.95 12.47 33.96
N ASP A 285 -50.20 12.83 33.72
CA ASP A 285 -51.14 13.28 34.73
C ASP A 285 -51.26 12.25 35.86
N PRO A 286 -51.29 12.65 37.12
CA PRO A 286 -51.20 11.75 38.27
C PRO A 286 -52.47 10.92 38.54
N THR A 287 -53.44 10.86 37.62
CA THR A 287 -54.74 10.21 37.83
C THR A 287 -55.01 8.96 36.99
N THR A 288 -54.04 8.43 36.25
CA THR A 288 -54.29 7.18 35.53
C THR A 288 -53.62 6.01 36.27
N SER A 289 -54.39 5.22 36.99
CA SER A 289 -53.96 3.96 37.59
C SER A 289 -53.66 2.94 36.47
N LEU A 290 -52.39 2.65 36.24
CA LEU A 290 -51.94 1.64 35.30
C LEU A 290 -52.06 0.25 35.93
N LEU A 291 -52.90 -0.59 35.35
CA LEU A 291 -52.81 -2.04 35.58
C LEU A 291 -51.51 -2.58 35.00
N PRO A 292 -50.82 -3.50 35.68
CA PRO A 292 -49.54 -4.01 35.17
C PRO A 292 -49.78 -4.91 33.95
N VAL A 293 -49.31 -4.43 32.77
CA VAL A 293 -49.22 -5.28 31.58
C VAL A 293 -48.02 -6.20 31.75
N VAL A 294 -48.28 -7.48 31.93
CA VAL A 294 -47.27 -8.55 31.94
C VAL A 294 -46.76 -8.73 30.51
N ALA A 295 -45.56 -8.23 30.24
CA ALA A 295 -44.88 -8.46 28.97
C ALA A 295 -44.45 -9.93 28.84
N PRO A 296 -44.64 -10.58 27.68
CA PRO A 296 -44.18 -11.94 27.49
C PRO A 296 -42.65 -11.96 27.42
N ARG A 297 -42.04 -12.73 28.32
CA ARG A 297 -40.61 -13.01 28.30
C ARG A 297 -40.24 -13.69 27.00
N ARG A 298 -39.58 -12.96 26.06
CA ARG A 298 -38.90 -13.55 24.90
C ARG A 298 -37.77 -14.45 25.40
N ARG A 299 -38.01 -15.77 25.37
CA ARG A 299 -36.97 -16.76 25.61
C ARG A 299 -35.90 -16.60 24.50
N SER A 300 -34.68 -16.23 24.94
CA SER A 300 -33.50 -16.10 24.08
C SER A 300 -33.18 -17.44 23.41
N ARG A 301 -33.39 -17.51 22.11
CA ARG A 301 -33.01 -18.66 21.27
C ARG A 301 -31.46 -18.83 21.14
N PHE A 302 -30.70 -17.88 21.66
CA PHE A 302 -29.24 -17.92 21.62
C PHE A 302 -28.61 -18.99 22.50
N LEU A 303 -29.28 -19.40 23.58
CA LEU A 303 -28.80 -20.49 24.45
C LEU A 303 -28.86 -21.87 23.75
N LEU A 304 -29.81 -22.08 22.85
CA LEU A 304 -29.92 -23.35 22.09
C LEU A 304 -28.84 -23.47 21.00
N TRP A 305 -28.42 -22.40 20.38
CA TRP A 305 -27.37 -22.40 19.40
C TRP A 305 -25.98 -22.59 20.02
N GLY A 306 -25.75 -22.04 21.22
CA GLY A 306 -24.52 -22.25 21.99
C GLY A 306 -24.32 -23.72 22.40
N ALA A 307 -25.38 -24.39 22.85
CA ALA A 307 -25.33 -25.81 23.21
C ALA A 307 -25.08 -26.73 22.01
N ALA A 308 -25.68 -26.42 20.86
CA ALA A 308 -25.45 -27.16 19.62
C ALA A 308 -24.00 -27.05 19.13
N ALA A 309 -23.39 -25.86 19.19
CA ALA A 309 -22.00 -25.64 18.80
C ALA A 309 -21.00 -26.41 19.68
N ILE A 310 -21.27 -26.45 21.01
CA ILE A 310 -20.42 -27.22 21.95
C ILE A 310 -20.55 -28.72 21.71
N ALA A 311 -21.75 -29.22 21.41
CA ALA A 311 -21.97 -30.64 21.12
C ALA A 311 -21.21 -31.06 19.85
N VAL A 312 -21.21 -30.24 18.78
CA VAL A 312 -20.47 -30.52 17.55
C VAL A 312 -18.95 -30.54 17.81
N LEU A 313 -18.45 -29.57 18.59
CA LEU A 313 -17.02 -29.52 18.94
C LEU A 313 -16.56 -30.75 19.73
N VAL A 314 -17.34 -31.20 20.71
CA VAL A 314 -17.05 -32.41 21.50
C VAL A 314 -17.05 -33.65 20.62
N THR A 315 -17.99 -33.74 19.67
CA THR A 315 -18.05 -34.91 18.74
C THR A 315 -16.82 -34.95 17.81
N VAL A 316 -16.38 -33.77 17.28
CA VAL A 316 -15.20 -33.69 16.44
C VAL A 316 -13.94 -34.09 17.22
N ILE A 317 -13.79 -33.61 18.46
CA ILE A 317 -12.65 -34.00 19.31
C ILE A 317 -12.65 -35.50 19.59
N ALA A 318 -13.82 -36.12 19.88
CA ALA A 318 -13.94 -37.54 20.13
C ALA A 318 -13.53 -38.36 18.90
N VAL A 319 -13.92 -37.96 17.70
CA VAL A 319 -13.55 -38.65 16.44
C VAL A 319 -12.04 -38.54 16.18
N ILE A 320 -11.43 -37.40 16.48
CA ILE A 320 -9.97 -37.20 16.33
C ILE A 320 -9.20 -38.09 17.33
N VAL A 321 -9.67 -38.18 18.57
CA VAL A 321 -9.04 -39.04 19.61
C VAL A 321 -9.19 -40.51 19.25
N ASP A 322 -10.36 -40.95 18.76
CA ASP A 322 -10.58 -42.35 18.32
C ASP A 322 -9.68 -42.69 17.13
N ALA A 323 -9.56 -41.80 16.15
CA ALA A 323 -8.66 -41.97 14.99
C ALA A 323 -7.17 -42.06 15.40
N ALA A 324 -6.76 -41.31 16.41
CA ALA A 324 -5.38 -41.34 16.92
C ALA A 324 -5.06 -42.52 17.82
N SER A 325 -6.10 -43.17 18.38
CA SER A 325 -5.97 -44.28 19.32
C SER A 325 -6.06 -45.68 18.67
N ARG A 326 -6.26 -45.77 17.34
CA ARG A 326 -6.30 -47.04 16.63
C ARG A 326 -4.89 -47.63 16.52
N PRO A 327 -4.60 -48.79 17.09
CA PRO A 327 -3.29 -49.42 16.95
C PRO A 327 -3.06 -49.80 15.48
N ALA A 328 -1.86 -49.46 14.99
CA ALA A 328 -1.41 -49.84 13.66
C ALA A 328 -1.48 -51.39 13.52
N GLY A 329 -2.24 -51.89 12.54
CA GLY A 329 -2.32 -53.27 12.24
C GLY A 329 -0.94 -53.87 11.88
N PRO A 330 -0.71 -55.17 12.12
CA PRO A 330 0.57 -55.79 11.86
C PRO A 330 0.96 -55.68 10.37
N PRO A 331 2.25 -55.48 10.07
CA PRO A 331 2.73 -55.36 8.69
C PRO A 331 2.47 -56.67 7.91
N ALA A 332 1.99 -56.52 6.67
CA ALA A 332 1.79 -57.63 5.74
C ALA A 332 3.12 -58.36 5.46
N PRO A 333 3.13 -59.70 5.26
CA PRO A 333 4.35 -60.43 5.03
C PRO A 333 4.98 -60.02 3.69
N VAL A 334 6.27 -59.71 3.74
CA VAL A 334 7.11 -59.45 2.59
C VAL A 334 7.24 -60.70 1.76
N GLY A 335 6.64 -60.73 0.58
CA GLY A 335 6.80 -61.82 -0.39
C GLY A 335 8.23 -61.85 -0.91
N THR A 336 8.92 -62.94 -0.66
CA THR A 336 10.23 -63.30 -1.21
C THR A 336 10.08 -63.54 -2.70
N SER A 337 10.49 -62.62 -3.54
CA SER A 337 10.67 -62.84 -4.98
C SER A 337 12.12 -63.20 -5.26
N THR A 338 12.29 -64.41 -5.74
CA THR A 338 13.50 -65.01 -6.26
C THR A 338 14.16 -64.19 -7.36
N PRO A 339 15.47 -64.07 -7.42
CA PRO A 339 16.18 -63.36 -8.46
C PRO A 339 16.16 -64.08 -9.79
N GLU A 340 15.58 -63.51 -10.80
CA GLU A 340 15.64 -64.00 -12.18
C GLU A 340 16.87 -63.39 -12.87
N SER A 341 17.56 -64.31 -13.57
CA SER A 341 18.87 -64.22 -14.18
C SER A 341 19.06 -63.11 -15.21
N ILE A 342 20.22 -62.51 -15.13
CA ILE A 342 20.82 -61.60 -16.13
C ILE A 342 21.24 -62.38 -17.39
N PRO A 343 20.98 -61.94 -18.59
CA PRO A 343 21.83 -62.27 -19.72
C PRO A 343 22.84 -61.18 -19.99
N THR A 344 24.06 -61.57 -19.81
CA THR A 344 25.29 -60.91 -20.29
C THR A 344 25.26 -60.69 -21.79
N SER A 345 25.53 -59.49 -22.25
CA SER A 345 26.08 -59.26 -23.58
C SER A 345 27.09 -58.14 -23.56
N THR A 346 28.27 -58.57 -23.62
CA THR A 346 29.57 -58.05 -24.01
C THR A 346 29.52 -57.07 -25.18
N SER A 347 30.11 -55.88 -25.01
CA SER A 347 31.10 -55.32 -25.94
C SER A 347 31.55 -53.91 -25.54
N ALA A 348 32.79 -53.83 -25.12
CA ALA A 348 33.63 -52.65 -25.18
C ALA A 348 34.90 -53.09 -25.93
N PRO A 349 35.87 -52.19 -26.22
CA PRO A 349 35.97 -50.79 -26.58
C PRO A 349 36.66 -50.63 -28.00
N PRO A 350 37.30 -49.53 -28.43
CA PRO A 350 38.47 -48.97 -27.81
C PRO A 350 38.64 -47.44 -27.82
N LEU A 351 39.51 -47.05 -26.95
CA LEU A 351 40.38 -45.86 -26.88
C LEU A 351 40.91 -45.33 -28.20
N THR A 352 41.07 -43.99 -28.30
CA THR A 352 42.27 -43.33 -28.83
C THR A 352 42.11 -41.82 -28.63
N SER A 353 42.82 -41.25 -27.70
CA SER A 353 44.05 -40.43 -27.75
C SER A 353 43.86 -38.95 -28.04
N THR A 354 44.26 -38.20 -27.03
CA THR A 354 44.84 -36.85 -27.07
C THR A 354 46.02 -36.76 -28.05
N PRO A 355 46.38 -35.56 -28.59
CA PRO A 355 47.38 -34.73 -27.95
C PRO A 355 47.09 -33.23 -28.03
N THR A 356 47.37 -32.46 -26.97
CA THR A 356 48.58 -31.66 -26.67
C THR A 356 49.20 -30.87 -27.81
N SER A 357 49.17 -29.55 -27.70
CA SER A 357 50.22 -28.54 -27.93
C SER A 357 49.62 -27.18 -27.64
N ALA A 358 49.96 -26.44 -26.65
CA ALA A 358 51.18 -25.81 -26.17
C ALA A 358 51.69 -24.68 -27.08
N VAL A 359 51.95 -23.55 -26.37
CA VAL A 359 52.88 -22.45 -26.73
C VAL A 359 52.29 -21.38 -27.66
N ASP A 360 52.13 -20.12 -27.26
CA ASP A 360 53.16 -19.13 -26.95
C ASP A 360 52.57 -17.86 -26.31
N ALA A 361 53.24 -17.36 -25.31
CA ALA A 361 53.28 -15.96 -24.87
C ALA A 361 54.79 -15.61 -24.82
N PRO A 362 55.20 -14.37 -24.58
CA PRO A 362 54.95 -13.04 -25.11
C PRO A 362 56.19 -12.47 -25.88
N PRO A 363 56.38 -11.17 -26.09
CA PRO A 363 57.15 -10.35 -25.19
C PRO A 363 56.72 -8.90 -24.98
N SER A 364 57.09 -8.42 -23.83
CA SER A 364 57.18 -7.06 -23.35
C SER A 364 58.15 -6.20 -24.14
N THR A 365 57.85 -4.91 -24.31
CA THR A 365 58.85 -3.81 -24.24
C THR A 365 58.13 -2.47 -23.99
N GLY A 366 58.45 -1.80 -22.89
CA GLY A 366 58.38 -0.34 -22.74
C GLY A 366 59.74 0.23 -23.13
N PRO A 367 60.11 1.46 -22.82
CA PRO A 367 59.35 2.69 -22.55
C PRO A 367 59.81 3.85 -23.46
N GLY A 368 59.02 4.92 -23.53
CA GLY A 368 59.38 6.10 -24.31
C GLY A 368 58.92 7.41 -23.68
N ASN A 369 59.82 8.07 -23.03
CA ASN A 369 59.78 9.47 -22.61
C ASN A 369 59.58 10.43 -23.79
N GLY A 370 58.79 11.48 -23.58
CA GLY A 370 58.66 12.59 -24.52
C GLY A 370 58.07 13.85 -23.84
N ARG A 371 58.93 14.65 -23.30
CA ARG A 371 58.73 16.07 -22.90
C ARG A 371 58.36 16.95 -24.08
N GLY A 372 57.52 17.94 -23.87
CA GLY A 372 57.33 19.10 -24.75
C GLY A 372 56.25 20.02 -24.22
N LYS A 373 56.60 20.94 -23.34
CA LYS A 373 56.67 22.40 -23.44
C LYS A 373 55.46 23.07 -24.10
N GLY A 374 54.76 23.91 -23.28
CA GLY A 374 53.82 24.93 -23.71
C GLY A 374 54.46 26.05 -24.57
N PRO A 375 53.75 27.03 -24.98
CA PRO A 375 53.74 28.28 -24.20
C PRO A 375 52.40 29.06 -24.13
N LYS A 376 52.41 29.99 -23.21
CA LYS A 376 51.53 31.14 -22.95
C LYS A 376 51.29 32.06 -24.15
N ASN A 377 50.12 32.69 -24.24
CA ASN A 377 49.90 34.14 -24.46
C ASN A 377 48.41 34.42 -24.28
N LYS A 378 47.97 35.25 -23.33
CA LYS A 378 47.99 36.72 -23.20
C LYS A 378 47.30 37.46 -24.37
N HIS A 379 46.29 38.15 -24.04
CA HIS A 379 45.89 39.55 -24.20
C HIS A 379 44.51 39.80 -24.79
N HIS A 380 43.83 40.64 -23.99
CA HIS A 380 43.07 41.87 -24.25
C HIS A 380 41.82 41.71 -25.13
N GLY A 381 40.74 42.21 -24.74
CA GLY A 381 40.26 43.51 -24.20
C GLY A 381 39.22 44.03 -25.15
N ASP A 382 38.08 44.28 -24.72
CA ASP A 382 37.24 45.44 -24.64
C ASP A 382 35.91 45.04 -24.03
#